data_5827ad8f6943bd68e00b00b678e985f0
#
_entry.id   5827ad8f6943bd68e00b00b678e985f0
#
_cell.length_a   1.000
_cell.length_b   1.000
_cell.length_c   1.000
_cell.angle_alpha   90.00
_cell.angle_beta   90.00
_cell.angle_gamma   90.00
#
_symmetry.space_group_name_H-M   'P 1'
#
loop_
_entity.id
_entity.type
_entity.pdbx_description
1 polymer ?
#
loop_
_entity_poly.entity_id
_entity_poly.type
_entity_poly.pdbx_seq_one_letter_code
_entity_poly.pdbx_strand_id
1 'polypeptide(L)'
;MKKDFDEWNKKKKELNDREESLFCHERELWWCALGINIGFEQDGSDIEYRRPVLILKNLSQDTSLIIPLTTSERRHKFRLPIGLVEGKKACALLSQMKVIDRKRLVRKIGTLDKKIFEGARKTVKDIL
;
A
#
# COMPACT_ATOMS: atom_id res chain seq x y z
N MET A 1 4.34 -21.57 -9.67
CA MET A 1 5.01 -20.41 -9.07
C MET A 1 6.08 -19.78 -9.95
N LYS A 2 6.78 -20.56 -10.71
CA LYS A 2 7.79 -20.04 -11.65
C LYS A 2 7.21 -18.99 -12.60
N LYS A 3 5.99 -19.24 -13.11
CA LYS A 3 5.30 -18.34 -14.01
C LYS A 3 5.02 -16.98 -13.37
N ASP A 4 4.61 -16.99 -12.08
CA ASP A 4 4.29 -15.78 -11.36
C ASP A 4 5.52 -14.91 -11.10
N PHE A 5 6.65 -15.55 -10.80
CA PHE A 5 7.91 -14.84 -10.63
C PHE A 5 8.40 -14.22 -11.94
N ASP A 6 8.22 -14.89 -13.05
CA ASP A 6 8.59 -14.35 -14.37
C ASP A 6 7.76 -13.11 -14.70
N GLU A 7 6.45 -13.17 -14.46
CA GLU A 7 5.57 -12.03 -14.67
C GLU A 7 5.94 -10.86 -13.76
N TRP A 8 6.24 -11.15 -12.50
CA TRP A 8 6.65 -10.12 -11.54
C TRP A 8 7.95 -9.47 -11.95
N ASN A 9 8.93 -10.22 -12.39
CA ASN A 9 10.21 -9.68 -12.84
C ASN A 9 10.04 -8.75 -14.03
N LYS A 10 9.17 -9.11 -14.96
CA LYS A 10 8.83 -8.30 -16.11
C LYS A 10 8.19 -6.97 -15.68
N LYS A 11 7.22 -7.05 -14.77
CA LYS A 11 6.54 -5.88 -14.22
C LYS A 11 7.52 -4.97 -13.49
N LYS A 12 8.39 -5.53 -12.69
CA LYS A 12 9.42 -4.79 -11.95
C LYS A 12 10.34 -4.04 -12.88
N LYS A 13 10.73 -4.65 -13.99
CA LYS A 13 11.57 -4.00 -14.99
C LYS A 13 10.85 -2.81 -15.62
N GLU A 14 9.58 -2.96 -15.99
CA GLU A 14 8.79 -1.87 -16.54
C GLU A 14 8.69 -0.70 -15.57
N LEU A 15 8.49 -0.98 -14.28
CA LEU A 15 8.41 0.05 -13.25
C LEU A 15 9.73 0.79 -13.11
N ASN A 16 10.86 0.09 -13.15
CA ASN A 16 12.17 0.71 -13.02
C ASN A 16 12.55 1.56 -14.24
N ASP A 17 11.99 1.28 -15.39
CA ASP A 17 12.27 2.02 -16.61
C ASP A 17 11.52 3.36 -16.70
N ARG A 18 10.64 3.65 -15.73
CA ARG A 18 9.96 4.95 -15.69
C ARG A 18 10.96 6.07 -15.44
N GLU A 19 10.86 7.11 -16.23
CA GLU A 19 11.76 8.26 -16.11
C GLU A 19 11.51 9.06 -14.84
N GLU A 20 10.24 9.17 -14.42
CA GLU A 20 9.85 9.96 -13.27
C GLU A 20 8.96 9.16 -12.34
N SER A 21 9.15 9.38 -11.02
CA SER A 21 8.27 8.84 -10.01
C SER A 21 6.93 9.56 -10.03
N LEU A 22 5.85 8.84 -9.75
CA LEU A 22 4.53 9.43 -9.62
C LEU A 22 4.50 10.34 -8.39
N PHE A 23 3.82 11.47 -8.53
CA PHE A 23 3.67 12.42 -7.44
C PHE A 23 2.51 11.99 -6.53
N CYS A 24 2.78 11.86 -5.24
CA CYS A 24 1.74 11.53 -4.28
C CYS A 24 1.86 12.38 -3.02
N HIS A 25 0.76 12.45 -2.28
CA HIS A 25 0.69 13.19 -1.02
C HIS A 25 0.27 12.25 0.12
N GLU A 26 0.61 12.65 1.33
CA GLU A 26 0.10 12.00 2.53
C GLU A 26 -1.43 11.95 2.50
N ARG A 27 -2.00 10.91 3.09
CA ARG A 27 -3.44 10.69 3.16
C ARG A 27 -4.06 10.12 1.89
N GLU A 28 -3.31 10.09 0.79
CA GLU A 28 -3.82 9.51 -0.46
C GLU A 28 -3.82 8.00 -0.41
N LEU A 29 -4.80 7.43 -1.11
CA LEU A 29 -4.92 5.98 -1.31
C LEU A 29 -4.54 5.67 -2.76
N TRP A 30 -3.67 4.69 -2.93
CA TRP A 30 -3.14 4.33 -4.24
C TRP A 30 -3.13 2.84 -4.45
N TRP A 31 -3.33 2.41 -5.69
CA TRP A 31 -2.96 1.06 -6.10
C TRP A 31 -1.45 1.00 -6.23
N CYS A 32 -0.85 -0.03 -5.65
CA CYS A 32 0.59 -0.18 -5.59
C CYS A 32 1.01 -1.59 -5.98
N ALA A 33 2.04 -1.71 -6.80
CA ALA A 33 2.59 -3.00 -7.19
C ALA A 33 3.57 -3.47 -6.10
N LEU A 34 3.10 -4.33 -5.21
CA LEU A 34 3.90 -4.83 -4.08
C LEU A 34 4.62 -6.14 -4.37
N GLY A 35 4.21 -6.85 -5.40
CA GLY A 35 4.82 -8.11 -5.76
C GLY A 35 4.29 -9.29 -4.97
N ILE A 36 4.94 -10.43 -5.14
CA ILE A 36 4.61 -11.65 -4.43
C ILE A 36 5.36 -11.65 -3.10
N ASN A 37 4.60 -11.83 -2.02
CA ASN A 37 5.16 -11.90 -0.68
C ASN A 37 5.22 -13.35 -0.22
N ILE A 38 6.20 -13.64 0.64
CA ILE A 38 6.39 -14.97 1.20
C ILE A 38 6.23 -14.87 2.72
N GLY A 39 5.57 -15.85 3.32
CA GLY A 39 5.36 -15.89 4.76
C GLY A 39 4.08 -15.20 5.17
N PHE A 40 4.15 -14.38 6.22
CA PHE A 40 2.98 -13.74 6.82
C PHE A 40 2.52 -12.49 6.09
N GLU A 41 3.30 -11.97 5.17
CA GLU A 41 2.89 -10.84 4.36
C GLU A 41 1.84 -11.29 3.35
N GLN A 42 0.92 -10.40 3.04
CA GLN A 42 -0.09 -10.70 2.04
C GLN A 42 0.43 -10.42 0.64
N ASP A 43 0.12 -11.32 -0.27
CA ASP A 43 0.39 -11.08 -1.68
C ASP A 43 -0.52 -9.99 -2.23
N GLY A 44 -0.11 -9.36 -3.31
CA GLY A 44 -1.02 -8.57 -4.11
C GLY A 44 -2.14 -9.49 -4.59
N SER A 45 -3.39 -9.12 -4.31
CA SER A 45 -4.53 -10.01 -4.49
C SER A 45 -5.06 -10.05 -5.91
N ASP A 46 -4.50 -9.30 -6.82
CA ASP A 46 -4.93 -9.27 -8.21
C ASP A 46 -3.84 -9.84 -9.14
N ILE A 47 -4.20 -9.96 -10.42
CA ILE A 47 -3.34 -10.54 -11.44
C ILE A 47 -2.04 -9.75 -11.61
N GLU A 48 -2.06 -8.45 -11.30
CA GLU A 48 -0.89 -7.58 -11.48
C GLU A 48 -0.10 -7.35 -10.21
N TYR A 49 -0.36 -8.16 -9.18
CA TYR A 49 0.31 -8.06 -7.87
C TYR A 49 0.10 -6.69 -7.23
N ARG A 50 -1.05 -6.09 -7.47
CA ARG A 50 -1.42 -4.79 -6.94
C ARG A 50 -2.18 -4.92 -5.63
N ARG A 51 -2.01 -3.92 -4.79
CA ARG A 51 -2.73 -3.82 -3.53
C ARG A 51 -2.99 -2.35 -3.24
N PRO A 52 -4.15 -2.00 -2.66
CA PRO A 52 -4.35 -0.63 -2.22
C PRO A 52 -3.46 -0.35 -1.01
N VAL A 53 -2.90 0.86 -0.99
CA VAL A 53 -2.05 1.32 0.12
C VAL A 53 -2.44 2.72 0.52
N LEU A 54 -2.16 3.07 1.77
CA LEU A 54 -2.30 4.43 2.29
C LEU A 54 -0.92 5.08 2.34
N ILE A 55 -0.79 6.26 1.78
CA ILE A 55 0.45 7.03 1.86
C ILE A 55 0.49 7.69 3.25
N LEU A 56 1.37 7.20 4.10
CA LEU A 56 1.50 7.72 5.46
C LEU A 56 2.43 8.93 5.51
N LYS A 57 3.54 8.86 4.80
CA LYS A 57 4.54 9.94 4.79
C LYS A 57 5.45 9.81 3.58
N ASN A 58 5.76 10.94 2.95
CA ASN A 58 6.81 10.99 1.95
C ASN A 58 8.15 11.17 2.66
N LEU A 59 9.10 10.27 2.40
CA LEU A 59 10.39 10.26 3.08
C LEU A 59 11.48 10.96 2.29
N SER A 60 11.41 10.86 0.98
CA SER A 60 12.36 11.50 0.09
C SER A 60 11.67 11.80 -1.23
N GLN A 61 12.44 12.28 -2.20
CA GLN A 61 11.93 12.56 -3.53
C GLN A 61 11.37 11.31 -4.22
N ASP A 62 11.91 10.14 -3.89
CA ASP A 62 11.57 8.89 -4.58
C ASP A 62 10.90 7.85 -3.69
N THR A 63 10.86 8.05 -2.38
CA THR A 63 10.36 7.02 -1.47
C THR A 63 9.25 7.53 -0.56
N SER A 64 8.35 6.62 -0.21
CA SER A 64 7.23 6.90 0.69
C SER A 64 7.03 5.75 1.66
N LEU A 65 6.61 6.09 2.88
CA LEU A 65 6.19 5.11 3.87
C LEU A 65 4.71 4.86 3.66
N ILE A 66 4.35 3.60 3.44
CA ILE A 66 2.97 3.23 3.14
C ILE A 66 2.47 2.16 4.10
N ILE A 67 1.15 2.07 4.21
CA ILE A 67 0.47 1.02 4.95
C ILE A 67 -0.40 0.26 3.97
N PRO A 68 -0.17 -1.07 3.80
CA PRO A 68 -1.05 -1.88 2.94
C PRO A 68 -2.45 -1.97 3.52
N LEU A 69 -3.44 -2.05 2.66
CA LEU A 69 -4.84 -2.19 3.03
C LEU A 69 -5.34 -3.60 2.72
N THR A 70 -6.36 -4.03 3.46
CA THR A 70 -7.01 -5.32 3.21
C THR A 70 -8.51 -5.18 3.37
N THR A 71 -9.27 -5.99 2.63
CA THR A 71 -10.71 -6.11 2.81
C THR A 71 -11.08 -7.31 3.68
N SER A 72 -10.10 -8.04 4.18
CA SER A 72 -10.34 -9.16 5.10
C SER A 72 -10.98 -8.66 6.39
N GLU A 73 -11.99 -9.40 6.89
CA GLU A 73 -12.72 -9.03 8.10
C GLU A 73 -12.09 -9.57 9.39
N ARG A 74 -10.93 -10.23 9.30
CA ARG A 74 -10.26 -10.75 10.49
C ARG A 74 -9.92 -9.62 11.44
N ARG A 75 -10.32 -9.80 12.70
CA ARG A 75 -9.97 -8.83 13.75
C ARG A 75 -8.54 -9.07 14.22
N HIS A 76 -7.80 -7.98 14.36
CA HIS A 76 -6.45 -8.01 14.90
C HIS A 76 -6.15 -6.62 15.45
N LYS A 77 -5.41 -6.55 16.55
CA LYS A 77 -5.15 -5.26 17.22
C LYS A 77 -4.39 -4.26 16.34
N PHE A 78 -3.65 -4.74 15.37
CA PHE A 78 -2.90 -3.88 14.46
C PHE A 78 -3.61 -3.63 13.13
N ARG A 79 -4.87 -4.01 13.01
CA ARG A 79 -5.72 -3.67 11.86
C ARG A 79 -6.63 -2.53 12.26
N LEU A 80 -6.56 -1.46 11.52
CA LEU A 80 -7.37 -0.26 11.78
C LEU A 80 -8.41 -0.10 10.68
N PRO A 81 -9.72 -0.15 11.01
CA PRO A 81 -10.76 0.14 10.02
C PRO A 81 -10.62 1.57 9.51
N ILE A 82 -10.68 1.75 8.20
CA ILE A 82 -10.55 3.06 7.58
C ILE A 82 -11.76 3.46 6.72
N GLY A 83 -12.80 2.65 6.70
CA GLY A 83 -14.00 2.91 5.93
C GLY A 83 -13.96 2.22 4.58
N LEU A 84 -14.67 2.79 3.61
CA LEU A 84 -14.81 2.18 2.29
C LEU A 84 -13.68 2.61 1.35
N VAL A 85 -13.13 1.64 0.65
CA VAL A 85 -12.16 1.86 -0.42
C VAL A 85 -12.70 1.14 -1.65
N GLU A 86 -13.02 1.90 -2.68
CA GLU A 86 -13.68 1.39 -3.88
C GLU A 86 -14.91 0.52 -3.57
N GLY A 87 -15.74 1.03 -2.64
CA GLY A 87 -17.01 0.38 -2.28
C GLY A 87 -16.91 -0.77 -1.31
N LYS A 88 -15.73 -1.14 -0.85
CA LYS A 88 -15.52 -2.24 0.08
C LYS A 88 -14.93 -1.73 1.39
N LYS A 89 -15.38 -2.29 2.51
CA LYS A 89 -14.80 -1.98 3.82
C LYS A 89 -13.36 -2.44 3.84
N ALA A 90 -12.48 -1.56 4.26
CA ALA A 90 -11.04 -1.84 4.30
C ALA A 90 -10.44 -1.54 5.65
N CYS A 91 -9.34 -2.23 5.96
CA CYS A 91 -8.54 -2.00 7.14
C CYS A 91 -7.10 -1.74 6.75
N ALA A 92 -6.44 -0.88 7.49
CA ALA A 92 -5.01 -0.64 7.34
C ALA A 92 -4.24 -1.67 8.17
N LEU A 93 -3.28 -2.33 7.53
CA LEU A 93 -2.42 -3.34 8.17
C LEU A 93 -1.22 -2.65 8.79
N LEU A 94 -1.39 -2.12 10.00
CA LEU A 94 -0.36 -1.28 10.64
C LEU A 94 0.95 -2.03 10.86
N SER A 95 0.90 -3.32 11.10
CA SER A 95 2.10 -4.14 11.30
C SER A 95 2.89 -4.40 10.01
N GLN A 96 2.33 -4.05 8.87
CA GLN A 96 2.96 -4.27 7.56
C GLN A 96 3.38 -2.97 6.88
N MET A 97 3.48 -1.89 7.65
CA MET A 97 4.03 -0.63 7.17
C MET A 97 5.39 -0.86 6.52
N LYS A 98 5.63 -0.23 5.38
CA LYS A 98 6.93 -0.35 4.72
C LYS A 98 7.25 0.83 3.83
N VAL A 99 8.52 0.98 3.51
CA VAL A 99 9.00 1.99 2.58
C VAL A 99 8.99 1.42 1.18
N ILE A 100 8.46 2.17 0.25
CA ILE A 100 8.45 1.79 -1.17
C ILE A 100 9.06 2.90 -2.02
N ASP A 101 9.57 2.53 -3.18
CA ASP A 101 9.87 3.47 -4.25
C ASP A 101 8.55 3.88 -4.89
N ARG A 102 8.34 5.19 -5.10
CA ARG A 102 7.10 5.69 -5.70
C ARG A 102 6.85 5.18 -7.12
N LYS A 103 7.85 4.67 -7.78
CA LYS A 103 7.67 4.01 -9.09
C LYS A 103 6.73 2.81 -9.01
N ARG A 104 6.53 2.24 -7.83
CA ARG A 104 5.59 1.14 -7.64
C ARG A 104 4.13 1.59 -7.58
N LEU A 105 3.87 2.88 -7.45
CA LEU A 105 2.51 3.41 -7.46
C LEU A 105 1.94 3.32 -8.86
N VAL A 106 0.71 2.85 -8.97
CA VAL A 106 0.08 2.60 -10.27
C VAL A 106 -0.99 3.64 -10.56
N ARG A 107 -1.93 3.83 -9.63
CA ARG A 107 -3.08 4.69 -9.87
C ARG A 107 -3.62 5.19 -8.53
N LYS A 108 -3.95 6.46 -8.47
CA LYS A 108 -4.59 7.04 -7.28
C LYS A 108 -6.03 6.54 -7.19
N ILE A 109 -6.42 6.12 -5.98
CA ILE A 109 -7.79 5.70 -5.67
C ILE A 109 -8.60 6.89 -5.16
N GLY A 110 -8.03 7.66 -4.24
CA GLY A 110 -8.72 8.77 -3.60
C GLY A 110 -7.89 9.32 -2.45
N THR A 111 -8.57 10.02 -1.55
CA THR A 111 -7.94 10.61 -0.37
C THR A 111 -8.73 10.20 0.86
N LEU A 112 -8.04 9.71 1.87
CA LEU A 112 -8.68 9.27 3.11
C LEU A 112 -9.20 10.48 3.89
N ASP A 113 -10.33 10.30 4.60
CA ASP A 113 -10.86 11.33 5.49
C ASP A 113 -9.80 11.79 6.49
N LYS A 114 -9.73 13.09 6.72
CA LYS A 114 -8.69 13.69 7.57
C LYS A 114 -8.69 13.15 8.98
N LYS A 115 -9.86 12.99 9.58
CA LYS A 115 -9.99 12.49 10.96
C LYS A 115 -9.53 11.03 11.06
N ILE A 116 -9.89 10.24 10.05
CA ILE A 116 -9.46 8.83 10.01
C ILE A 116 -7.95 8.75 9.83
N PHE A 117 -7.38 9.58 8.98
CA PHE A 117 -5.94 9.63 8.78
C PHE A 117 -5.20 10.02 10.06
N GLU A 118 -5.69 11.05 10.78
CA GLU A 118 -5.07 11.47 12.03
C GLU A 118 -5.14 10.34 13.08
N GLY A 119 -6.25 9.61 13.12
CA GLY A 119 -6.38 8.42 13.97
C GLY A 119 -5.36 7.35 13.62
N ALA A 120 -5.13 7.11 12.34
CA ALA A 120 -4.13 6.15 11.88
C ALA A 120 -2.72 6.59 12.30
N ARG A 121 -2.38 7.86 12.12
CA ARG A 121 -1.09 8.40 12.54
C ARG A 121 -0.87 8.24 14.02
N LYS A 122 -1.88 8.55 14.82
CA LYS A 122 -1.81 8.40 16.29
C LYS A 122 -1.57 6.95 16.67
N THR A 123 -2.30 6.02 16.04
CA THR A 123 -2.16 4.59 16.33
C THR A 123 -0.76 4.11 15.98
N VAL A 124 -0.20 4.56 14.86
CA VAL A 124 1.17 4.21 14.47
C VAL A 124 2.17 4.72 15.52
N LYS A 125 1.99 5.95 15.99
CA LYS A 125 2.87 6.52 17.04
C LYS A 125 2.78 5.71 18.34
N ASP A 126 1.58 5.26 18.69
CA ASP A 126 1.36 4.50 19.93
C ASP A 126 1.99 3.10 19.86
N ILE A 127 2.14 2.54 18.65
CA ILE A 127 2.80 1.26 18.45
C ILE A 127 4.33 1.39 18.61
N LEU A 128 4.86 2.51 18.22
CA LEU A 128 6.29 2.78 18.32
C LEU A 128 6.67 3.13 19.76
#